data_7b5c9900641370dfdcdfb28badf246f9
#
_entry.id   7b5c9900641370dfdcdfb28badf246f9
#
_cell.length_a   1.000
_cell.length_b   1.000
_cell.length_c   1.000
_cell.angle_alpha   90.00
_cell.angle_beta   90.00
_cell.angle_gamma   90.00
#
_symmetry.space_group_name_H-M   'P 1'
#
loop_
_entity.id
_entity.type
_entity.pdbx_description
1 polymer ?
#
loop_
_entity_poly.entity_id
_entity_poly.type
_entity_poly.pdbx_seq_one_letter_code
_entity_poly.pdbx_strand_id
1 'polypeptide(L)'
;HKRLDKITARDIQKFVTDMLVNGKNMNTGKPLSRKTAVHHLSFISDVFSYAIRMGMLTDNPCRRVYVPKQEQDEKQIYTIDEVKKLYENLRGEPMKYQVYLLLAIYSGYRRSEMLGLEWKDIDFENNIIHVRRTSQYTAEKGIYTDTTKTRKSKRVSKMPVSIMNLLKHFKAEQEAEAAQLGTKWEDHDRLFTKWNGAPMNPQTPFEWLKGYCERIGVPFKNIHSLRHLHASLLIFEGVDVVAVSSDMGHSVVGTTLNLYSHMFQEAKARNCDAISNALSFTNDIGTEEESPAEDDTEQQVLAL
;
A
#
# COMPACT_ATOMS: atom_id res chain seq x y z
N HIS A 1 2.28 -10.89 40.28
CA HIS A 1 3.20 -11.76 39.55
C HIS A 1 2.67 -13.20 39.61
N LYS A 2 2.26 -13.78 38.44
CA LYS A 2 1.93 -15.21 38.33
C LYS A 2 3.08 -15.96 37.67
N ARG A 3 3.37 -17.17 38.13
CA ARG A 3 4.28 -18.08 37.44
C ARG A 3 3.63 -18.53 36.11
N LEU A 4 4.46 -18.84 35.12
CA LEU A 4 4.01 -19.21 33.77
C LEU A 4 3.07 -20.45 33.80
N ASP A 5 3.38 -21.43 34.64
CA ASP A 5 2.58 -22.66 34.83
C ASP A 5 1.22 -22.44 35.51
N LYS A 6 0.97 -21.25 36.07
CA LYS A 6 -0.28 -20.89 36.75
C LYS A 6 -1.14 -19.92 35.94
N ILE A 7 -0.69 -19.49 34.75
CA ILE A 7 -1.46 -18.62 33.88
C ILE A 7 -2.48 -19.45 33.12
N THR A 8 -3.74 -19.09 33.24
CA THR A 8 -4.87 -19.78 32.63
C THR A 8 -5.39 -19.05 31.37
N ALA A 9 -6.15 -19.72 30.52
CA ALA A 9 -6.84 -19.09 29.40
C ALA A 9 -7.74 -17.92 29.84
N ARG A 10 -8.35 -18.04 31.04
CA ARG A 10 -9.18 -16.97 31.64
C ARG A 10 -8.37 -15.72 31.98
N ASP A 11 -7.14 -15.87 32.47
CA ASP A 11 -6.26 -14.73 32.77
C ASP A 11 -5.90 -14.00 31.49
N ILE A 12 -5.56 -14.74 30.42
CA ILE A 12 -5.21 -14.17 29.11
C ILE A 12 -6.44 -13.53 28.45
N GLN A 13 -7.62 -14.18 28.54
CA GLN A 13 -8.86 -13.60 28.02
C GLN A 13 -9.19 -12.27 28.71
N LYS A 14 -9.05 -12.20 30.04
CA LYS A 14 -9.25 -10.97 30.78
C LYS A 14 -8.29 -9.87 30.32
N PHE A 15 -7.01 -10.21 30.16
CA PHE A 15 -6.00 -9.28 29.67
C PHE A 15 -6.33 -8.75 28.26
N VAL A 16 -6.72 -9.62 27.33
CA VAL A 16 -7.11 -9.24 25.97
C VAL A 16 -8.36 -8.35 25.98
N THR A 17 -9.37 -8.71 26.78
CA THR A 17 -10.60 -7.90 26.92
C THR A 17 -10.29 -6.52 27.51
N ASP A 18 -9.43 -6.46 28.52
CA ASP A 18 -9.02 -5.20 29.15
C ASP A 18 -8.30 -4.29 28.18
N MET A 19 -7.42 -4.83 27.32
CA MET A 19 -6.78 -4.04 26.24
C MET A 19 -7.80 -3.43 25.28
N LEU A 20 -8.84 -4.16 24.93
CA LEU A 20 -9.86 -3.72 23.97
C LEU A 20 -10.86 -2.72 24.56
N VAL A 21 -11.03 -2.71 25.89
CA VAL A 21 -12.01 -1.84 26.56
C VAL A 21 -11.30 -0.69 27.28
N ASN A 22 -10.28 -0.99 28.05
CA ASN A 22 -9.60 -0.07 28.97
C ASN A 22 -8.15 0.20 28.59
N GLY A 23 -7.59 -0.52 27.61
CA GLY A 23 -6.20 -0.38 27.20
C GLY A 23 -5.92 1.03 26.69
N LYS A 24 -4.91 1.67 27.26
CA LYS A 24 -4.51 3.04 26.90
C LYS A 24 -3.45 3.00 25.81
N ASN A 25 -3.81 3.41 24.61
CA ASN A 25 -2.82 3.72 23.59
C ASN A 25 -2.03 4.96 24.04
N MET A 26 -0.73 4.82 24.18
CA MET A 26 0.15 5.88 24.70
C MET A 26 0.10 7.18 23.86
N ASN A 27 -0.23 7.10 22.58
CA ASN A 27 -0.31 8.26 21.70
C ASN A 27 -1.71 8.90 21.65
N THR A 28 -2.76 8.10 21.80
CA THR A 28 -4.13 8.57 21.58
C THR A 28 -5.00 8.53 22.84
N GLY A 29 -4.56 7.86 23.89
CA GLY A 29 -5.34 7.62 25.12
C GLY A 29 -6.57 6.71 24.95
N LYS A 30 -6.86 6.25 23.73
CA LYS A 30 -8.02 5.40 23.39
C LYS A 30 -7.74 3.93 23.68
N PRO A 31 -8.76 3.07 23.78
CA PRO A 31 -8.59 1.61 23.81
C PRO A 31 -7.71 1.11 22.66
N LEU A 32 -7.01 0.00 22.87
CA LEU A 32 -6.16 -0.58 21.85
C LEU A 32 -7.00 -1.21 20.72
N SER A 33 -6.50 -1.13 19.49
CA SER A 33 -7.16 -1.77 18.36
C SER A 33 -7.12 -3.29 18.47
N ARG A 34 -8.09 -3.96 17.85
CA ARG A 34 -8.09 -5.43 17.71
C ARG A 34 -6.76 -5.96 17.18
N LYS A 35 -6.20 -5.30 16.17
CA LYS A 35 -4.91 -5.69 15.58
C LYS A 35 -3.79 -5.67 16.62
N THR A 36 -3.73 -4.66 17.46
CA THR A 36 -2.76 -4.55 18.54
C THR A 36 -2.96 -5.65 19.58
N ALA A 37 -4.21 -5.92 20.00
CA ALA A 37 -4.54 -7.00 20.93
C ALA A 37 -4.15 -8.38 20.38
N VAL A 38 -4.37 -8.64 19.08
CA VAL A 38 -3.94 -9.88 18.42
C VAL A 38 -2.41 -10.00 18.41
N HIS A 39 -1.67 -8.92 18.17
CA HIS A 39 -0.20 -8.95 18.24
C HIS A 39 0.30 -9.30 19.65
N HIS A 40 -0.29 -8.71 20.69
CA HIS A 40 0.05 -9.06 22.07
C HIS A 40 -0.28 -10.53 22.37
N LEU A 41 -1.45 -11.01 21.95
CA LEU A 41 -1.82 -12.41 22.13
C LEU A 41 -0.87 -13.37 21.41
N SER A 42 -0.46 -13.01 20.18
CA SER A 42 0.51 -13.80 19.40
C SER A 42 1.85 -13.87 20.14
N PHE A 43 2.36 -12.74 20.64
CA PHE A 43 3.62 -12.72 21.42
C PHE A 43 3.53 -13.61 22.66
N ILE A 44 2.43 -13.51 23.43
CA ILE A 44 2.21 -14.37 24.61
C ILE A 44 2.15 -15.84 24.17
N SER A 45 1.46 -16.14 23.09
CA SER A 45 1.36 -17.50 22.53
C SER A 45 2.72 -18.07 22.14
N ASP A 46 3.61 -17.24 21.57
CA ASP A 46 4.99 -17.63 21.22
C ASP A 46 5.81 -18.00 22.45
N VAL A 47 5.65 -17.24 23.56
CA VAL A 47 6.29 -17.55 24.84
C VAL A 47 5.84 -18.91 25.37
N PHE A 48 4.52 -19.19 25.39
CA PHE A 48 4.00 -20.49 25.80
C PHE A 48 4.47 -21.63 24.88
N SER A 49 4.47 -21.39 23.58
CA SER A 49 4.95 -22.38 22.58
C SER A 49 6.43 -22.67 22.77
N TYR A 50 7.24 -21.69 23.12
CA TYR A 50 8.65 -21.88 23.48
C TYR A 50 8.78 -22.73 24.76
N ALA A 51 8.02 -22.41 25.82
CA ALA A 51 8.04 -23.16 27.08
C ALA A 51 7.64 -24.65 26.88
N ILE A 52 6.68 -24.92 25.99
CA ILE A 52 6.31 -26.30 25.61
C ILE A 52 7.46 -27.01 24.93
N ARG A 53 8.14 -26.36 23.97
CA ARG A 53 9.31 -26.95 23.29
C ARG A 53 10.46 -27.26 24.25
N MET A 54 10.58 -26.48 25.31
CA MET A 54 11.58 -26.70 26.36
C MET A 54 11.13 -27.71 27.43
N GLY A 55 9.98 -28.37 27.28
CA GLY A 55 9.45 -29.34 28.23
C GLY A 55 8.95 -28.73 29.57
N MET A 56 8.85 -27.40 29.66
CA MET A 56 8.41 -26.71 30.87
C MET A 56 6.89 -26.74 31.05
N LEU A 57 6.14 -26.87 29.97
CA LEU A 57 4.68 -26.88 29.91
C LEU A 57 4.19 -27.91 28.91
N THR A 58 2.93 -28.35 29.05
CA THR A 58 2.28 -29.30 28.16
C THR A 58 1.21 -28.69 27.26
N ASP A 59 0.73 -27.47 27.58
CA ASP A 59 -0.38 -26.81 26.88
C ASP A 59 -0.16 -25.30 26.75
N ASN A 60 -0.72 -24.74 25.64
CA ASN A 60 -0.72 -23.31 25.38
C ASN A 60 -2.13 -22.73 25.61
N PRO A 61 -2.36 -22.02 26.71
CA PRO A 61 -3.68 -21.49 27.06
C PRO A 61 -4.18 -20.41 26.08
N CYS A 62 -3.31 -19.78 25.29
CA CYS A 62 -3.68 -18.77 24.30
C CYS A 62 -4.56 -19.33 23.18
N ARG A 63 -4.50 -20.64 22.91
CA ARG A 63 -5.32 -21.30 21.87
C ARG A 63 -6.82 -21.24 22.16
N ARG A 64 -7.20 -21.03 23.42
CA ARG A 64 -8.59 -20.93 23.89
C ARG A 64 -9.08 -19.50 24.08
N VAL A 65 -8.25 -18.51 23.72
CA VAL A 65 -8.59 -17.09 23.88
C VAL A 65 -9.27 -16.58 22.62
N TYR A 66 -10.40 -15.91 22.80
CA TYR A 66 -11.18 -15.33 21.73
C TYR A 66 -10.94 -13.83 21.63
N VAL A 67 -10.65 -13.35 20.40
CA VAL A 67 -10.59 -11.93 20.08
C VAL A 67 -11.75 -11.61 19.13
N PRO A 68 -12.73 -10.77 19.53
CA PRO A 68 -13.87 -10.44 18.68
C PRO A 68 -13.44 -9.97 17.30
N LYS A 69 -14.16 -10.41 16.26
CA LYS A 69 -13.97 -9.84 14.91
C LYS A 69 -14.41 -8.37 14.96
N GLN A 70 -13.63 -7.51 14.37
CA GLN A 70 -13.97 -6.13 14.11
C GLN A 70 -14.05 -5.96 12.60
N GLU A 71 -15.08 -5.31 12.12
CA GLU A 71 -15.13 -4.90 10.73
C GLU A 71 -13.86 -4.08 10.43
N GLN A 72 -13.19 -4.44 9.36
CA GLN A 72 -12.02 -3.66 8.94
C GLN A 72 -12.56 -2.44 8.21
N ASP A 73 -12.17 -1.27 8.66
CA ASP A 73 -12.39 -0.06 7.88
C ASP A 73 -11.81 -0.24 6.48
N GLU A 74 -12.61 0.08 5.48
CA GLU A 74 -12.15 0.06 4.09
C GLU A 74 -10.88 0.91 3.96
N LYS A 75 -9.90 0.38 3.26
CA LYS A 75 -8.67 1.11 3.04
C LYS A 75 -8.97 2.33 2.18
N GLN A 76 -8.75 3.49 2.74
CA GLN A 76 -8.89 4.73 2.00
C GLN A 76 -7.79 4.82 0.94
N ILE A 77 -8.17 4.71 -0.32
CA ILE A 77 -7.30 4.88 -1.49
C ILE A 77 -7.67 6.23 -2.13
N TYR A 78 -6.68 6.97 -2.64
CA TYR A 78 -6.94 8.20 -3.37
C TYR A 78 -7.76 7.91 -4.63
N THR A 79 -8.81 8.69 -4.86
CA THR A 79 -9.58 8.64 -6.12
C THR A 79 -8.79 9.30 -7.24
N ILE A 80 -9.19 9.05 -8.49
CA ILE A 80 -8.54 9.66 -9.66
C ILE A 80 -8.63 11.19 -9.61
N ASP A 81 -9.77 11.75 -9.17
CA ASP A 81 -9.93 13.20 -9.08
C ASP A 81 -9.09 13.82 -7.96
N GLU A 82 -8.94 13.13 -6.82
CA GLU A 82 -8.01 13.54 -5.77
C GLU A 82 -6.56 13.52 -6.28
N VAL A 83 -6.18 12.51 -7.07
CA VAL A 83 -4.83 12.41 -7.67
C VAL A 83 -4.59 13.52 -8.70
N LYS A 84 -5.57 13.83 -9.55
CA LYS A 84 -5.49 14.97 -10.47
C LYS A 84 -5.24 16.26 -9.71
N LYS A 85 -6.02 16.49 -8.65
CA LYS A 85 -5.88 17.70 -7.80
C LYS A 85 -4.52 17.76 -7.10
N LEU A 86 -4.00 16.62 -6.61
CA LEU A 86 -2.63 16.52 -6.11
C LEU A 86 -1.61 16.89 -7.18
N TYR A 87 -1.77 16.43 -8.41
CA TYR A 87 -0.84 16.69 -9.50
C TYR A 87 -0.86 18.15 -9.98
N GLU A 88 -2.04 18.73 -10.16
CA GLU A 88 -2.22 20.10 -10.65
C GLU A 88 -1.59 21.16 -9.74
N ASN A 89 -1.66 20.93 -8.41
CA ASN A 89 -1.12 21.86 -7.42
C ASN A 89 0.36 21.58 -7.08
N LEU A 90 0.95 20.51 -7.59
CA LEU A 90 2.27 20.04 -7.18
C LEU A 90 3.43 20.98 -7.60
N ARG A 91 3.24 21.74 -8.68
CA ARG A 91 4.29 22.63 -9.22
C ARG A 91 4.74 23.73 -8.25
N GLY A 92 3.92 24.09 -7.29
CA GLY A 92 4.24 25.07 -6.24
C GLY A 92 5.07 24.51 -5.09
N GLU A 93 5.27 23.21 -5.03
CA GLU A 93 6.01 22.55 -3.95
C GLU A 93 7.51 22.46 -4.26
N PRO A 94 8.39 22.40 -3.24
CA PRO A 94 9.84 22.16 -3.46
C PRO A 94 10.08 20.90 -4.29
N MET A 95 11.09 20.92 -5.16
CA MET A 95 11.36 19.85 -6.13
C MET A 95 11.47 18.47 -5.48
N LYS A 96 12.10 18.35 -4.33
CA LYS A 96 12.20 17.08 -3.58
C LYS A 96 10.86 16.43 -3.28
N TYR A 97 9.82 17.23 -3.04
CA TYR A 97 8.48 16.72 -2.75
C TYR A 97 7.69 16.44 -4.02
N GLN A 98 7.93 17.20 -5.10
CA GLN A 98 7.38 16.85 -6.40
C GLN A 98 7.89 15.48 -6.85
N VAL A 99 9.21 15.28 -6.78
CA VAL A 99 9.86 13.99 -7.07
C VAL A 99 9.32 12.89 -6.16
N TYR A 100 9.21 13.16 -4.85
CA TYR A 100 8.73 12.17 -3.89
C TYR A 100 7.32 11.67 -4.23
N LEU A 101 6.38 12.59 -4.45
CA LEU A 101 4.99 12.24 -4.74
C LEU A 101 4.86 11.46 -6.05
N LEU A 102 5.45 11.97 -7.13
CA LEU A 102 5.37 11.34 -8.43
C LEU A 102 6.05 9.97 -8.43
N LEU A 103 7.25 9.88 -7.87
CA LEU A 103 7.95 8.61 -7.78
C LEU A 103 7.17 7.58 -6.93
N ALA A 104 6.52 7.99 -5.82
CA ALA A 104 5.69 7.12 -5.01
C ALA A 104 4.49 6.56 -5.78
N ILE A 105 3.84 7.39 -6.63
CA ILE A 105 2.71 6.99 -7.47
C ILE A 105 3.17 6.03 -8.57
N TYR A 106 4.26 6.37 -9.27
CA TYR A 106 4.72 5.57 -10.42
C TYR A 106 5.43 4.27 -10.05
N SER A 107 6.06 4.20 -8.88
CA SER A 107 6.84 3.03 -8.46
C SER A 107 6.14 2.12 -7.46
N GLY A 108 5.16 2.64 -6.73
CA GLY A 108 4.55 1.92 -5.63
C GLY A 108 5.53 1.53 -4.51
N TYR A 109 6.68 2.18 -4.38
CA TYR A 109 7.69 1.85 -3.37
C TYR A 109 7.18 2.08 -1.95
N ARG A 110 7.70 1.31 -1.00
CA ARG A 110 7.46 1.59 0.42
C ARG A 110 8.20 2.87 0.82
N ARG A 111 7.64 3.61 1.80
CA ARG A 111 8.30 4.82 2.33
C ARG A 111 9.78 4.61 2.67
N SER A 112 10.09 3.50 3.33
CA SER A 112 11.47 3.17 3.70
C SER A 112 12.37 2.86 2.50
N GLU A 113 11.83 2.29 1.43
CA GLU A 113 12.54 2.05 0.17
C GLU A 113 12.81 3.36 -0.55
N MET A 114 11.79 4.24 -0.67
CA MET A 114 11.94 5.59 -1.23
C MET A 114 13.08 6.37 -0.56
N LEU A 115 13.04 6.44 0.77
CA LEU A 115 14.07 7.16 1.54
C LEU A 115 15.42 6.44 1.58
N GLY A 116 15.46 5.17 1.16
CA GLY A 116 16.66 4.38 1.00
C GLY A 116 17.36 4.56 -0.34
N LEU A 117 16.74 5.21 -1.33
CA LEU A 117 17.33 5.41 -2.65
C LEU A 117 18.58 6.29 -2.60
N GLU A 118 19.58 5.90 -3.38
CA GLU A 118 20.81 6.63 -3.60
C GLU A 118 20.96 6.93 -5.09
N TRP A 119 21.67 8.00 -5.47
CA TRP A 119 21.83 8.39 -6.88
C TRP A 119 22.47 7.29 -7.74
N LYS A 120 23.37 6.50 -7.16
CA LYS A 120 23.95 5.32 -7.84
C LYS A 120 22.96 4.17 -8.10
N ASP A 121 21.73 4.26 -7.57
CA ASP A 121 20.67 3.29 -7.85
C ASP A 121 19.88 3.67 -9.12
N ILE A 122 20.10 4.86 -9.66
CA ILE A 122 19.38 5.38 -10.83
C ILE A 122 20.22 5.19 -12.09
N ASP A 123 19.75 4.32 -12.96
CA ASP A 123 20.29 4.15 -14.31
C ASP A 123 19.51 5.05 -15.28
N PHE A 124 20.09 6.21 -15.58
CA PHE A 124 19.48 7.20 -16.45
C PHE A 124 19.51 6.82 -17.94
N GLU A 125 20.37 5.89 -18.34
CA GLU A 125 20.47 5.44 -19.74
C GLU A 125 19.34 4.47 -20.06
N ASN A 126 19.09 3.52 -19.16
CA ASN A 126 18.06 2.49 -19.34
C ASN A 126 16.71 2.85 -18.72
N ASN A 127 16.59 4.02 -18.07
CA ASN A 127 15.41 4.46 -17.32
C ASN A 127 15.00 3.46 -16.21
N ILE A 128 15.98 3.03 -15.41
CA ILE A 128 15.81 2.00 -14.40
C ILE A 128 16.16 2.52 -13.02
N ILE A 129 15.39 2.10 -12.03
CA ILE A 129 15.67 2.33 -10.60
C ILE A 129 15.84 0.99 -9.90
N HIS A 130 16.95 0.85 -9.17
CA HIS A 130 17.26 -0.33 -8.37
C HIS A 130 16.88 -0.12 -6.91
N VAL A 131 15.97 -0.93 -6.37
CA VAL A 131 15.65 -0.94 -4.94
C VAL A 131 16.58 -1.92 -4.22
N ARG A 132 17.55 -1.42 -3.45
CA ARG A 132 18.60 -2.23 -2.82
C ARG A 132 18.57 -2.18 -1.30
N ARG A 133 18.01 -1.10 -0.71
CA ARG A 133 18.05 -0.82 0.73
C ARG A 133 16.80 -0.12 1.21
N THR A 134 16.69 -0.01 2.52
CA THR A 134 15.65 0.75 3.19
C THR A 134 16.28 1.73 4.20
N SER A 135 15.69 2.90 4.34
CA SER A 135 16.02 3.86 5.41
C SER A 135 14.97 3.75 6.52
N GLN A 136 15.42 3.58 7.74
CA GLN A 136 14.58 3.40 8.93
C GLN A 136 15.01 4.36 10.04
N TYR A 137 14.16 4.50 11.03
CA TYR A 137 14.44 5.30 12.22
C TYR A 137 14.05 4.54 13.50
N THR A 138 14.93 4.56 14.47
CA THR A 138 14.60 4.21 15.87
C THR A 138 15.13 5.28 16.79
N ALA A 139 14.52 5.43 17.97
CA ALA A 139 14.98 6.42 18.94
C ALA A 139 16.44 6.16 19.41
N GLU A 140 16.85 4.90 19.43
CA GLU A 140 18.18 4.48 19.85
C GLU A 140 19.26 4.74 18.78
N LYS A 141 18.97 4.43 17.50
CA LYS A 141 19.95 4.47 16.40
C LYS A 141 19.84 5.72 15.53
N GLY A 142 18.80 6.51 15.72
CA GLY A 142 18.48 7.57 14.76
C GLY A 142 18.06 7.02 13.40
N ILE A 143 18.43 7.71 12.32
CA ILE A 143 18.19 7.23 10.95
C ILE A 143 19.32 6.27 10.57
N TYR A 144 18.95 5.07 10.13
CA TYR A 144 19.91 4.05 9.71
C TYR A 144 19.44 3.33 8.44
N THR A 145 20.42 2.79 7.72
CA THR A 145 20.19 1.98 6.53
C THR A 145 20.16 0.52 6.90
N ASP A 146 19.14 -0.18 6.39
CA ASP A 146 19.08 -1.64 6.47
C ASP A 146 19.03 -2.21 5.05
N THR A 147 19.69 -3.34 4.86
CA THR A 147 19.59 -4.05 3.59
C THR A 147 18.21 -4.69 3.50
N THR A 148 17.66 -4.77 2.29
CA THR A 148 16.38 -5.47 2.09
C THR A 148 16.52 -6.92 2.55
N LYS A 149 15.73 -7.31 3.58
CA LYS A 149 15.85 -8.60 4.31
C LYS A 149 15.70 -9.86 3.45
N THR A 150 15.21 -9.76 2.22
CA THR A 150 15.02 -10.91 1.34
C THR A 150 15.48 -10.61 -0.08
N ARG A 151 15.91 -11.66 -0.80
CA ARG A 151 16.28 -11.58 -2.23
C ARG A 151 15.15 -11.03 -3.09
N LYS A 152 13.88 -11.29 -2.72
CA LYS A 152 12.66 -10.77 -3.38
C LYS A 152 12.41 -9.27 -3.15
N SER A 153 13.05 -8.66 -2.17
CA SER A 153 12.93 -7.21 -1.91
C SER A 153 13.88 -6.39 -2.77
N LYS A 154 14.91 -7.00 -3.36
CA LYS A 154 15.73 -6.39 -4.40
C LYS A 154 14.98 -6.49 -5.71
N ARG A 155 14.53 -5.37 -6.22
CA ARG A 155 13.81 -5.31 -7.49
C ARG A 155 14.29 -4.14 -8.34
N VAL A 156 13.96 -4.23 -9.59
CA VAL A 156 14.29 -3.26 -10.62
C VAL A 156 12.97 -2.76 -11.18
N SER A 157 12.82 -1.45 -11.26
CA SER A 157 11.61 -0.83 -11.81
C SER A 157 12.00 0.08 -12.98
N LYS A 158 11.34 -0.11 -14.12
CA LYS A 158 11.49 0.79 -15.26
C LYS A 158 10.57 2.00 -15.06
N MET A 159 11.10 3.20 -15.30
CA MET A 159 10.37 4.46 -15.13
C MET A 159 10.09 5.13 -16.46
N PRO A 160 9.01 5.91 -16.59
CA PRO A 160 8.79 6.77 -17.73
C PRO A 160 9.92 7.81 -17.87
N VAL A 161 10.23 8.18 -19.12
CA VAL A 161 11.27 9.20 -19.42
C VAL A 161 10.98 10.53 -18.71
N SER A 162 9.72 10.90 -18.54
CA SER A 162 9.30 12.10 -17.81
C SER A 162 9.76 12.10 -16.35
N ILE A 163 9.63 10.95 -15.67
CA ILE A 163 10.10 10.78 -14.29
C ILE A 163 11.63 10.81 -14.22
N MET A 164 12.30 10.18 -15.18
CA MET A 164 13.77 10.20 -15.23
C MET A 164 14.31 11.61 -15.50
N ASN A 165 13.65 12.38 -16.35
CA ASN A 165 14.02 13.79 -16.58
C ASN A 165 13.81 14.64 -15.32
N LEU A 166 12.70 14.44 -14.60
CA LEU A 166 12.47 15.10 -13.31
C LEU A 166 13.56 14.75 -12.29
N LEU A 167 14.01 13.50 -12.24
CA LEU A 167 15.12 13.06 -11.38
C LEU A 167 16.44 13.72 -11.78
N LYS A 168 16.71 13.91 -13.09
CA LYS A 168 17.91 14.64 -13.56
C LYS A 168 17.91 16.10 -13.09
N HIS A 169 16.78 16.78 -13.22
CA HIS A 169 16.62 18.16 -12.72
C HIS A 169 16.80 18.24 -11.20
N PHE A 170 16.20 17.31 -10.47
CA PHE A 170 16.34 17.27 -9.02
C PHE A 170 17.78 16.99 -8.58
N LYS A 171 18.51 16.13 -9.29
CA LYS A 171 19.93 15.88 -9.04
C LYS A 171 20.76 17.15 -9.21
N ALA A 172 20.56 17.87 -10.30
CA ALA A 172 21.26 19.11 -10.56
C ALA A 172 20.96 20.21 -9.51
N GLU A 173 19.69 20.32 -9.06
CA GLU A 173 19.31 21.22 -7.99
C GLU A 173 20.01 20.86 -6.66
N GLN A 174 20.03 19.56 -6.30
CA GLN A 174 20.71 19.11 -5.08
C GLN A 174 22.24 19.31 -5.15
N GLU A 175 22.87 19.11 -6.31
CA GLU A 175 24.29 19.38 -6.54
C GLU A 175 24.60 20.88 -6.38
N ALA A 176 23.72 21.76 -6.86
CA ALA A 176 23.84 23.20 -6.69
C ALA A 176 23.69 23.62 -5.21
N GLU A 177 22.72 23.05 -4.49
CA GLU A 177 22.57 23.25 -3.04
C GLU A 177 23.82 22.80 -2.27
N ALA A 178 24.37 21.64 -2.62
CA ALA A 178 25.59 21.11 -2.02
C ALA A 178 26.78 22.03 -2.26
N ALA A 179 26.92 22.55 -3.47
CA ALA A 179 28.00 23.50 -3.81
C ALA A 179 27.89 24.83 -3.03
N GLN A 180 26.66 25.34 -2.81
CA GLN A 180 26.41 26.53 -2.00
C GLN A 180 26.73 26.34 -0.52
N LEU A 181 26.42 25.16 0.03
CA LEU A 181 26.65 24.84 1.43
C LEU A 181 28.13 24.47 1.72
N GLY A 182 28.84 23.99 0.72
CA GLY A 182 30.25 23.61 0.83
C GLY A 182 30.47 22.59 1.95
N THR A 183 31.31 22.89 2.92
CA THR A 183 31.69 22.00 4.03
C THR A 183 30.53 21.67 4.99
N LYS A 184 29.40 22.37 4.89
CA LYS A 184 28.21 22.06 5.69
C LYS A 184 27.34 20.96 5.09
N TRP A 185 27.64 20.57 3.86
CA TRP A 185 26.94 19.49 3.18
C TRP A 185 27.51 18.14 3.63
N GLU A 186 26.62 17.25 4.03
CA GLU A 186 26.92 15.86 4.37
C GLU A 186 26.54 14.97 3.19
N ASP A 187 27.51 14.49 2.42
CA ASP A 187 27.25 13.64 1.27
C ASP A 187 27.02 12.19 1.70
N HIS A 188 25.80 11.72 1.48
CA HIS A 188 25.35 10.34 1.71
C HIS A 188 24.84 9.68 0.43
N ASP A 189 25.05 10.27 -0.73
CA ASP A 189 24.52 9.83 -2.03
C ASP A 189 22.99 9.65 -2.06
N ARG A 190 22.24 10.26 -1.11
CA ARG A 190 20.79 10.07 -0.96
C ARG A 190 20.00 11.00 -1.87
N LEU A 191 18.91 10.45 -2.48
CA LEU A 191 17.95 11.29 -3.19
C LEU A 191 17.24 12.25 -2.23
N PHE A 192 16.72 11.70 -1.13
CA PHE A 192 15.90 12.46 -0.19
C PHE A 192 16.70 12.83 1.06
N THR A 193 17.01 14.10 1.16
CA THR A 193 17.90 14.65 2.20
C THR A 193 17.20 15.74 3.00
N LYS A 194 17.78 16.04 4.15
CA LYS A 194 17.58 17.30 4.88
C LYS A 194 18.28 18.43 4.12
N TRP A 195 18.15 19.65 4.61
CA TRP A 195 18.78 20.85 4.05
C TRP A 195 20.32 20.76 3.95
N ASN A 196 20.95 19.96 4.78
CA ASN A 196 22.40 19.78 4.86
C ASN A 196 22.90 18.47 4.21
N GLY A 197 22.12 17.81 3.38
CA GLY A 197 22.52 16.55 2.74
C GLY A 197 22.32 15.29 3.60
N ALA A 198 22.15 15.41 4.90
CA ALA A 198 21.89 14.27 5.79
C ALA A 198 20.58 13.54 5.41
N PRO A 199 20.48 12.23 5.65
CA PRO A 199 19.29 11.46 5.30
C PRO A 199 18.01 12.05 5.89
N MET A 200 16.92 12.09 5.08
CA MET A 200 15.62 12.62 5.48
C MET A 200 14.96 11.70 6.52
N ASN A 201 14.37 12.31 7.56
CA ASN A 201 13.61 11.56 8.56
C ASN A 201 12.36 10.92 7.91
N PRO A 202 12.04 9.64 8.19
CA PRO A 202 10.86 8.97 7.63
C PRO A 202 9.52 9.65 7.95
N GLN A 203 9.46 10.49 8.96
CA GLN A 203 8.26 11.26 9.28
C GLN A 203 8.07 12.49 8.39
N THR A 204 9.15 13.05 7.85
CA THR A 204 9.11 14.29 7.03
C THR A 204 8.16 14.21 5.82
N PRO A 205 8.19 13.16 4.97
CA PRO A 205 7.25 13.08 3.85
C PRO A 205 5.79 12.92 4.30
N PHE A 206 5.56 12.30 5.45
CA PHE A 206 4.21 12.16 6.00
C PHE A 206 3.64 13.51 6.43
N GLU A 207 4.42 14.29 7.18
CA GLU A 207 4.00 15.63 7.64
C GLU A 207 3.81 16.58 6.45
N TRP A 208 4.73 16.53 5.49
CA TRP A 208 4.59 17.32 4.28
C TRP A 208 3.31 16.96 3.50
N LEU A 209 3.09 15.67 3.19
CA LEU A 209 1.91 15.25 2.42
C LEU A 209 0.61 15.60 3.14
N LYS A 210 0.58 15.47 4.48
CA LYS A 210 -0.57 15.87 5.28
C LYS A 210 -0.86 17.37 5.13
N GLY A 211 0.13 18.22 5.36
CA GLY A 211 -0.02 19.67 5.21
C GLY A 211 -0.30 20.10 3.76
N TYR A 212 0.27 19.40 2.77
CA TYR A 212 -0.02 19.64 1.37
C TYR A 212 -1.48 19.32 1.04
N CYS A 213 -1.99 18.17 1.44
CA CYS A 213 -3.40 17.80 1.26
C CYS A 213 -4.36 18.82 1.93
N GLU A 214 -4.03 19.27 3.14
CA GLU A 214 -4.81 20.30 3.84
C GLU A 214 -4.87 21.60 3.05
N ARG A 215 -3.74 22.09 2.51
CA ARG A 215 -3.67 23.34 1.73
C ARG A 215 -4.49 23.30 0.46
N ILE A 216 -4.52 22.16 -0.22
CA ILE A 216 -5.24 22.02 -1.50
C ILE A 216 -6.66 21.45 -1.34
N GLY A 217 -7.10 21.19 -0.10
CA GLY A 217 -8.45 20.67 0.19
C GLY A 217 -8.68 19.25 -0.35
N VAL A 218 -7.67 18.37 -0.26
CA VAL A 218 -7.77 16.93 -0.54
C VAL A 218 -7.76 16.16 0.79
N PRO A 219 -8.64 15.19 1.03
CA PRO A 219 -8.59 14.38 2.23
C PRO A 219 -7.25 13.64 2.36
N PHE A 220 -6.55 13.84 3.48
CA PHE A 220 -5.29 13.14 3.71
C PHE A 220 -5.52 11.64 3.94
N LYS A 221 -4.92 10.84 3.08
CA LYS A 221 -4.87 9.38 3.21
C LYS A 221 -3.39 9.00 3.29
N ASN A 222 -2.90 8.41 4.31
CA ASN A 222 -1.47 8.24 4.60
C ASN A 222 -0.58 7.90 3.37
N ILE A 223 0.75 8.04 3.49
CA ILE A 223 1.70 7.79 2.38
C ILE A 223 1.55 6.40 1.77
N HIS A 224 1.19 5.39 2.58
CA HIS A 224 1.02 4.02 2.07
C HIS A 224 -0.17 3.90 1.11
N SER A 225 -1.12 4.83 1.16
CA SER A 225 -2.24 4.90 0.22
C SER A 225 -1.80 5.24 -1.21
N LEU A 226 -0.65 5.93 -1.41
CA LEU A 226 -0.06 6.13 -2.75
C LEU A 226 0.39 4.81 -3.38
N ARG A 227 0.94 3.91 -2.56
CA ARG A 227 1.29 2.57 -3.00
C ARG A 227 0.05 1.72 -3.29
N HIS A 228 -1.04 1.88 -2.52
CA HIS A 228 -2.32 1.24 -2.82
C HIS A 228 -2.90 1.79 -4.13
N LEU A 229 -2.81 3.09 -4.37
CA LEU A 229 -3.21 3.71 -5.63
C LEU A 229 -2.45 3.10 -6.81
N HIS A 230 -1.12 3.00 -6.74
CA HIS A 230 -0.31 2.37 -7.79
C HIS A 230 -0.81 0.96 -8.13
N ALA A 231 -1.00 0.11 -7.12
CA ALA A 231 -1.51 -1.25 -7.35
C ALA A 231 -2.92 -1.25 -7.95
N SER A 232 -3.79 -0.34 -7.48
CA SER A 232 -5.16 -0.21 -8.00
C SER A 232 -5.18 0.21 -9.46
N LEU A 233 -4.30 1.13 -9.88
CA LEU A 233 -4.16 1.54 -11.27
C LEU A 233 -3.69 0.39 -12.17
N LEU A 234 -2.68 -0.39 -11.73
CA LEU A 234 -2.23 -1.55 -12.48
C LEU A 234 -3.34 -2.60 -12.66
N ILE A 235 -4.12 -2.86 -11.61
CA ILE A 235 -5.25 -3.80 -11.66
C ILE A 235 -6.35 -3.27 -12.59
N PHE A 236 -6.63 -1.98 -12.52
CA PHE A 236 -7.62 -1.34 -13.39
C PHE A 236 -7.24 -1.45 -14.86
N GLU A 237 -5.96 -1.35 -15.19
CA GLU A 237 -5.39 -1.55 -16.54
C GLU A 237 -5.28 -3.03 -16.93
N GLY A 238 -5.76 -3.96 -16.12
CA GLY A 238 -5.82 -5.39 -16.43
C GLY A 238 -4.51 -6.14 -16.21
N VAL A 239 -3.54 -5.56 -15.51
CA VAL A 239 -2.29 -6.26 -15.16
C VAL A 239 -2.59 -7.41 -14.20
N ASP A 240 -2.03 -8.59 -14.47
CA ASP A 240 -2.28 -9.78 -13.67
C ASP A 240 -1.74 -9.66 -12.23
N VAL A 241 -2.34 -10.46 -11.31
CA VAL A 241 -2.03 -10.38 -9.89
C VAL A 241 -0.59 -10.75 -9.55
N VAL A 242 0.04 -11.61 -10.33
CA VAL A 242 1.43 -12.04 -10.09
C VAL A 242 2.37 -10.92 -10.47
N ALA A 243 2.11 -10.25 -11.62
CA ALA A 243 2.88 -9.10 -12.06
C ALA A 243 2.74 -7.93 -11.06
N VAL A 244 1.52 -7.58 -10.65
CA VAL A 244 1.28 -6.55 -9.61
C VAL A 244 1.98 -6.89 -8.31
N SER A 245 1.90 -8.14 -7.85
CA SER A 245 2.56 -8.61 -6.62
C SER A 245 4.09 -8.51 -6.71
N SER A 246 4.65 -8.85 -7.88
CA SER A 246 6.08 -8.76 -8.15
C SER A 246 6.56 -7.31 -8.13
N ASP A 247 5.86 -6.43 -8.85
CA ASP A 247 6.17 -5.00 -8.92
C ASP A 247 6.08 -4.34 -7.53
N MET A 248 5.06 -4.70 -6.76
CA MET A 248 4.90 -4.28 -5.37
C MET A 248 5.98 -4.86 -4.43
N GLY A 249 6.74 -5.88 -4.84
CA GLY A 249 7.68 -6.60 -3.97
C GLY A 249 6.97 -7.25 -2.77
N HIS A 250 5.81 -7.86 -2.99
CA HIS A 250 5.16 -8.70 -2.00
C HIS A 250 5.80 -10.09 -1.97
N SER A 251 6.13 -10.58 -0.79
CA SER A 251 6.72 -11.92 -0.63
C SER A 251 5.75 -13.05 -1.01
N VAL A 252 4.45 -12.80 -0.87
CA VAL A 252 3.37 -13.73 -1.13
C VAL A 252 2.30 -13.05 -1.99
N VAL A 253 1.97 -13.66 -3.14
CA VAL A 253 0.92 -13.15 -4.07
C VAL A 253 -0.43 -13.01 -3.38
N GLY A 254 -0.77 -13.90 -2.43
CA GLY A 254 -1.97 -13.84 -1.62
C GLY A 254 -2.16 -12.51 -0.88
N THR A 255 -1.07 -11.77 -0.58
CA THR A 255 -1.17 -10.44 0.00
C THR A 255 -1.85 -9.47 -0.96
N THR A 256 -1.45 -9.46 -2.24
CA THR A 256 -2.07 -8.63 -3.27
C THR A 256 -3.50 -9.07 -3.53
N LEU A 257 -3.73 -10.37 -3.68
CA LEU A 257 -5.05 -10.91 -3.93
C LEU A 257 -6.04 -10.55 -2.81
N ASN A 258 -5.67 -10.75 -1.54
CA ASN A 258 -6.52 -10.43 -0.39
C ASN A 258 -6.81 -8.93 -0.25
N LEU A 259 -5.87 -8.07 -0.67
CA LEU A 259 -6.03 -6.62 -0.56
C LEU A 259 -6.93 -6.03 -1.65
N TYR A 260 -6.95 -6.64 -2.84
CA TYR A 260 -7.56 -6.09 -4.05
C TYR A 260 -8.52 -7.08 -4.74
N SER A 261 -9.00 -8.11 -4.02
CA SER A 261 -9.84 -9.19 -4.60
C SER A 261 -11.07 -8.67 -5.34
N HIS A 262 -11.76 -7.66 -4.80
CA HIS A 262 -12.94 -7.06 -5.42
C HIS A 262 -12.59 -6.38 -6.76
N MET A 263 -11.45 -5.67 -6.84
CA MET A 263 -11.02 -5.01 -8.06
C MET A 263 -10.63 -6.02 -9.16
N PHE A 264 -10.02 -7.15 -8.77
CA PHE A 264 -9.77 -8.24 -9.72
C PHE A 264 -11.04 -8.90 -10.23
N GLN A 265 -12.10 -8.98 -9.41
CA GLN A 265 -13.41 -9.47 -9.85
C GLN A 265 -14.07 -8.51 -10.86
N GLU A 266 -14.02 -7.20 -10.61
CA GLU A 266 -14.50 -6.18 -11.55
C GLU A 266 -13.71 -6.18 -12.86
N ALA A 267 -12.38 -6.33 -12.80
CA ALA A 267 -11.55 -6.47 -13.99
C ALA A 267 -11.88 -7.75 -14.79
N LYS A 268 -12.17 -8.87 -14.11
CA LYS A 268 -12.60 -10.12 -14.76
C LYS A 268 -13.96 -10.00 -15.45
N ALA A 269 -14.90 -9.25 -14.89
CA ALA A 269 -16.18 -9.01 -15.55
C ALA A 269 -15.98 -8.35 -16.93
N ARG A 270 -15.09 -7.37 -17.02
CA ARG A 270 -14.71 -6.74 -18.31
C ARG A 270 -14.04 -7.69 -19.30
N ASN A 271 -13.38 -8.76 -18.83
CA ASN A 271 -12.79 -9.77 -19.71
C ASN A 271 -13.83 -10.60 -20.46
N CYS A 272 -15.03 -10.81 -19.90
CA CYS A 272 -16.12 -11.48 -20.60
C CYS A 272 -16.57 -10.67 -21.83
N ASP A 273 -16.69 -9.35 -21.69
CA ASP A 273 -17.03 -8.45 -22.79
C ASP A 273 -15.91 -8.45 -23.86
N ALA A 274 -14.65 -8.48 -23.42
CA ALA A 274 -13.51 -8.55 -24.33
C ALA A 274 -13.48 -9.86 -25.12
N ILE A 275 -13.80 -11.00 -24.50
CA ILE A 275 -13.92 -12.30 -25.19
C ILE A 275 -15.09 -12.28 -26.17
N SER A 276 -16.24 -11.76 -25.74
CA SER A 276 -17.41 -11.60 -26.60
C SER A 276 -17.09 -10.75 -27.83
N ASN A 277 -16.41 -9.62 -27.62
CA ASN A 277 -16.00 -8.74 -28.71
C ASN A 277 -14.94 -9.36 -29.64
N ALA A 278 -14.00 -10.14 -29.07
CA ALA A 278 -12.95 -10.80 -29.85
C ALA A 278 -13.48 -11.95 -30.70
N LEU A 279 -14.50 -12.65 -30.23
CA LEU A 279 -15.03 -13.81 -30.88
C LEU A 279 -16.18 -13.50 -31.85
N SER A 280 -16.83 -12.33 -31.74
CA SER A 280 -17.85 -11.75 -32.63
C SER A 280 -19.09 -12.64 -32.94
N PHE A 281 -19.20 -13.83 -32.32
CA PHE A 281 -20.29 -14.76 -32.62
C PHE A 281 -21.47 -14.72 -31.65
N THR A 282 -21.42 -13.88 -30.62
CA THR A 282 -22.52 -13.74 -29.65
C THR A 282 -23.67 -12.88 -30.19
N ASN A 283 -23.46 -12.17 -31.28
CA ASN A 283 -24.52 -11.40 -31.93
C ASN A 283 -25.46 -12.29 -32.75
N ASP A 284 -25.07 -13.54 -33.05
CA ASP A 284 -25.85 -14.45 -33.92
C ASP A 284 -26.60 -15.52 -33.09
N ILE A 285 -26.37 -15.62 -31.80
CA ILE A 285 -27.02 -16.60 -30.95
C ILE A 285 -28.01 -15.87 -30.04
N GLY A 286 -29.26 -15.81 -30.41
CA GLY A 286 -30.34 -15.33 -29.56
C GLY A 286 -31.30 -14.30 -30.11
N THR A 287 -31.22 -13.99 -31.41
CA THR A 287 -32.32 -13.29 -32.12
C THR A 287 -33.13 -14.29 -32.91
N GLU A 288 -33.83 -15.22 -32.25
CA GLU A 288 -35.10 -15.66 -32.80
C GLU A 288 -36.06 -14.50 -32.52
N GLU A 289 -36.29 -13.69 -33.55
CA GLU A 289 -37.41 -12.76 -33.61
C GLU A 289 -38.67 -13.57 -33.35
N GLU A 290 -39.36 -13.32 -32.23
CA GLU A 290 -40.75 -13.64 -32.11
C GLU A 290 -41.47 -12.87 -33.23
N SER A 291 -41.81 -13.58 -34.31
CA SER A 291 -42.74 -13.09 -35.32
C SER A 291 -44.06 -12.74 -34.64
N PRO A 292 -44.63 -11.57 -34.85
CA PRO A 292 -45.93 -11.23 -34.28
C PRO A 292 -46.97 -12.20 -34.82
N ALA A 293 -47.69 -12.86 -33.95
CA ALA A 293 -48.85 -13.67 -34.28
C ALA A 293 -49.83 -12.78 -35.04
N GLU A 294 -50.11 -13.17 -36.29
CA GLU A 294 -51.23 -12.64 -37.09
C GLU A 294 -52.52 -12.90 -36.36
N ASP A 295 -53.15 -11.85 -35.87
CA ASP A 295 -54.49 -11.85 -35.30
C ASP A 295 -55.49 -11.86 -36.45
N ASP A 296 -55.84 -13.07 -36.91
CA ASP A 296 -56.97 -13.33 -37.82
C ASP A 296 -58.27 -13.20 -37.01
N THR A 297 -58.79 -11.99 -36.96
CA THR A 297 -60.19 -11.79 -36.61
C THR A 297 -60.91 -11.27 -37.83
N GLU A 298 -61.34 -12.25 -38.63
CA GLU A 298 -62.33 -12.01 -39.66
C GLU A 298 -63.62 -11.44 -39.11
N GLN A 299 -64.06 -10.49 -39.84
CA GLN A 299 -65.39 -9.87 -39.93
C GLN A 299 -66.54 -10.84 -39.66
N GLN A 300 -67.49 -10.42 -38.90
CA GLN A 300 -68.91 -10.60 -39.22
C GLN A 300 -69.72 -9.36 -38.88
N VAL A 301 -70.02 -8.66 -39.92
CA VAL A 301 -71.14 -7.75 -40.08
C VAL A 301 -72.47 -8.55 -39.98
N LEU A 302 -73.43 -7.98 -39.24
CA LEU A 302 -74.80 -7.80 -39.71
C LEU A 302 -75.76 -7.38 -38.59
N ALA A 303 -76.26 -6.17 -38.76
CA ALA A 303 -77.69 -5.79 -38.75
C ALA A 303 -78.53 -6.11 -37.48
N LEU A 304 -78.88 -5.14 -36.70
CA LEU A 304 -80.20 -4.48 -36.64
C LEU A 304 -80.16 -3.34 -35.67
#